data_c8296c9e696086a30927bdc528c797d8
#
_entry.id   c8296c9e696086a30927bdc528c797d8
#
_cell.length_a   1.000
_cell.length_b   1.000
_cell.length_c   1.000
_cell.angle_alpha   90.00
_cell.angle_beta   90.00
_cell.angle_gamma   90.00
#
_symmetry.space_group_name_H-M   'P 1'
#
loop_
_entity.id
_entity.type
_entity.pdbx_description
1 polymer ?
#
loop_
_entity_poly.entity_id
_entity_poly.type
_entity_poly.pdbx_seq_one_letter_code
_entity_poly.pdbx_strand_id
1 'polypeptide(L)'
;MIVGVAVLIMLGYCIRTKIFTPAFPLLRKENPTHQIIEMFLKEHGPLLATRYSYSEVKKITNSFRNKLGQGGYGIVYKGNLHDQRIVAVKVLSELKGGGEDFINEVASISRTSHVNVVRLLGFCLDGSKKALIYEFMPNGSLEKFIYEEKNPIRDDRQLDCKTLYDIAVGVARGLEYLHRGCNTRILHFDIKPHNILLDNDFC
;
A
#
# COMPACT_ATOMS: atom_id res chain seq x y z
N MET A 1 -38.00 8.33 62.01
CA MET A 1 -38.49 8.86 60.72
C MET A 1 -37.54 9.81 60.02
N ILE A 2 -36.68 10.56 60.71
CA ILE A 2 -35.79 11.57 60.11
C ILE A 2 -34.64 10.94 59.27
N VAL A 3 -34.10 9.78 59.65
CA VAL A 3 -32.97 9.13 59.01
C VAL A 3 -33.34 8.57 57.63
N GLY A 4 -34.58 8.07 57.48
CA GLY A 4 -35.02 7.49 56.15
C GLY A 4 -35.17 8.55 55.06
N VAL A 5 -35.57 9.77 55.41
CA VAL A 5 -35.73 10.88 54.44
C VAL A 5 -34.37 11.39 53.97
N ALA A 6 -33.35 11.45 54.84
CA ALA A 6 -32.01 11.87 54.50
C ALA A 6 -31.34 10.88 53.50
N VAL A 7 -31.54 9.55 53.66
CA VAL A 7 -31.02 8.53 52.75
C VAL A 7 -31.68 8.60 51.36
N LEU A 8 -32.99 8.87 51.30
CA LEU A 8 -33.69 9.04 50.02
C LEU A 8 -33.26 10.31 49.30
N ILE A 9 -32.98 11.41 50.02
CA ILE A 9 -32.46 12.65 49.42
C ILE A 9 -31.04 12.42 48.90
N MET A 10 -30.17 11.73 49.63
CA MET A 10 -28.81 11.42 49.20
C MET A 10 -28.80 10.46 47.97
N LEU A 11 -29.67 9.45 47.96
CA LEU A 11 -29.84 8.56 46.78
C LEU A 11 -30.37 9.33 45.57
N GLY A 12 -31.36 10.22 45.75
CA GLY A 12 -31.88 11.08 44.70
C GLY A 12 -30.82 12.04 44.14
N TYR A 13 -29.94 12.57 45.01
CA TYR A 13 -28.83 13.44 44.59
C TYR A 13 -27.74 12.66 43.83
N CYS A 14 -27.39 11.46 44.29
CA CYS A 14 -26.44 10.58 43.58
C CYS A 14 -26.95 10.12 42.22
N ILE A 15 -28.26 9.85 42.09
CA ILE A 15 -28.86 9.49 40.81
C ILE A 15 -28.88 10.72 39.90
N ARG A 16 -29.21 11.91 40.39
CA ARG A 16 -29.24 13.14 39.61
C ARG A 16 -27.85 13.58 39.13
N THR A 17 -26.82 13.39 39.94
CA THR A 17 -25.42 13.68 39.57
C THR A 17 -24.87 12.68 38.60
N LYS A 18 -25.30 11.40 38.60
CA LYS A 18 -24.93 10.42 37.59
C LYS A 18 -25.62 10.62 36.22
N ILE A 19 -26.82 11.22 36.22
CA ILE A 19 -27.56 11.51 34.99
C ILE A 19 -27.04 12.79 34.30
N PHE A 20 -26.39 13.70 35.09
CA PHE A 20 -25.86 14.97 34.58
C PHE A 20 -24.34 15.07 34.56
N THR A 21 -23.62 13.96 34.51
CA THR A 21 -22.28 14.03 33.91
C THR A 21 -22.49 14.29 32.45
N PRO A 22 -22.11 15.48 31.91
CA PRO A 22 -22.01 15.60 30.46
C PRO A 22 -21.12 14.47 30.04
N ALA A 23 -21.60 13.63 29.13
CA ALA A 23 -20.73 12.70 28.45
C ALA A 23 -19.60 13.57 27.86
N PHE A 24 -18.49 13.65 28.59
CA PHE A 24 -17.25 14.15 28.01
C PHE A 24 -17.16 13.40 26.69
N PRO A 25 -17.16 14.08 25.54
CA PRO A 25 -16.86 13.41 24.31
C PRO A 25 -15.54 12.72 24.59
N LEU A 26 -15.58 11.38 24.65
CA LEU A 26 -14.38 10.57 24.66
C LEU A 26 -13.55 11.19 23.56
N LEU A 27 -12.53 11.97 23.93
CA LEU A 27 -11.53 12.48 23.03
C LEU A 27 -11.05 11.24 22.32
N ARG A 28 -11.65 11.00 21.15
CA ARG A 28 -11.27 9.91 20.25
C ARG A 28 -9.82 10.21 19.98
N LYS A 29 -8.92 9.49 20.67
CA LYS A 29 -7.49 9.64 20.54
C LYS A 29 -7.24 9.49 19.05
N GLU A 30 -7.11 10.62 18.36
CA GLU A 30 -6.95 10.61 16.92
C GLU A 30 -5.78 9.70 16.64
N ASN A 31 -6.00 8.73 15.78
CA ASN A 31 -4.97 7.77 15.41
C ASN A 31 -3.79 8.59 14.85
N PRO A 32 -2.59 8.52 15.46
CA PRO A 32 -1.44 9.33 15.02
C PRO A 32 -1.18 9.18 13.52
N THR A 33 -1.50 8.04 12.96
CA THR A 33 -1.47 7.77 11.53
C THR A 33 -2.42 8.67 10.73
N HIS A 34 -3.60 8.98 11.27
CA HIS A 34 -4.55 9.88 10.61
C HIS A 34 -4.01 11.31 10.56
N GLN A 35 -3.40 11.78 11.65
CA GLN A 35 -2.79 13.10 11.72
C GLN A 35 -1.64 13.27 10.72
N ILE A 36 -0.77 12.26 10.59
CA ILE A 36 0.33 12.27 9.60
C ILE A 36 -0.21 12.45 8.18
N ILE A 37 -1.25 11.68 7.82
CA ILE A 37 -1.84 11.77 6.49
C ILE A 37 -2.53 13.12 6.26
N GLU A 38 -3.28 13.62 7.24
CA GLU A 38 -3.96 14.92 7.14
C GLU A 38 -2.97 16.08 7.01
N MET A 39 -1.89 16.07 7.79
CA MET A 39 -0.81 17.07 7.66
C MET A 39 -0.19 17.01 6.28
N PHE A 40 0.12 15.80 5.79
CA PHE A 40 0.69 15.61 4.46
C PHE A 40 -0.23 16.15 3.35
N LEU A 41 -1.53 15.82 3.40
CA LEU A 41 -2.52 16.27 2.42
C LEU A 41 -2.68 17.80 2.42
N LYS A 42 -2.56 18.42 3.59
CA LYS A 42 -2.61 19.88 3.74
C LYS A 42 -1.41 20.58 3.08
N GLU A 43 -0.23 20.00 3.18
CA GLU A 43 1.01 20.59 2.65
C GLU A 43 1.21 20.31 1.15
N HIS A 44 0.87 19.09 0.71
CA HIS A 44 1.24 18.59 -0.62
C HIS A 44 0.05 18.35 -1.55
N GLY A 45 -1.17 18.57 -1.06
CA GLY A 45 -2.41 18.34 -1.83
C GLY A 45 -2.80 16.86 -1.90
N PRO A 46 -3.86 16.53 -2.67
CA PRO A 46 -4.43 15.18 -2.69
C PRO A 46 -3.47 14.15 -3.30
N LEU A 47 -3.47 12.95 -2.71
CA LEU A 47 -2.82 11.77 -3.29
C LEU A 47 -3.67 11.20 -4.43
N LEU A 48 -3.03 10.76 -5.51
CA LEU A 48 -3.74 10.11 -6.63
C LEU A 48 -4.04 8.63 -6.34
N ALA A 49 -3.39 8.04 -5.34
CA ALA A 49 -3.62 6.66 -4.89
C ALA A 49 -4.74 6.61 -3.83
N THR A 50 -5.61 5.61 -3.94
CA THR A 50 -6.72 5.40 -3.00
C THR A 50 -6.21 4.86 -1.65
N ARG A 51 -6.69 5.44 -0.54
CA ARG A 51 -6.38 4.91 0.78
C ARG A 51 -7.32 3.77 1.16
N TYR A 52 -6.76 2.69 1.65
CA TYR A 52 -7.48 1.52 2.16
C TYR A 52 -7.16 1.28 3.63
N SER A 53 -8.13 0.81 4.41
CA SER A 53 -7.92 0.24 5.73
C SER A 53 -7.27 -1.14 5.63
N TYR A 54 -6.64 -1.61 6.71
CA TYR A 54 -6.06 -2.96 6.72
C TYR A 54 -7.12 -4.07 6.58
N SER A 55 -8.34 -3.82 7.05
CA SER A 55 -9.47 -4.74 6.86
C SER A 55 -9.87 -4.88 5.39
N GLU A 56 -9.81 -3.79 4.61
CA GLU A 56 -10.05 -3.82 3.16
C GLU A 56 -8.91 -4.54 2.44
N VAL A 57 -7.65 -4.28 2.81
CA VAL A 57 -6.49 -5.02 2.26
C VAL A 57 -6.64 -6.52 2.50
N LYS A 58 -7.10 -6.93 3.68
CA LYS A 58 -7.39 -8.34 3.99
C LYS A 58 -8.49 -8.92 3.10
N LYS A 59 -9.55 -8.15 2.80
CA LYS A 59 -10.63 -8.56 1.87
C LYS A 59 -10.11 -8.66 0.44
N ILE A 60 -9.41 -7.63 -0.06
CA ILE A 60 -8.82 -7.58 -1.40
C ILE A 60 -7.93 -8.80 -1.65
N THR A 61 -7.12 -9.20 -0.67
CA THR A 61 -6.19 -10.35 -0.78
C THR A 61 -6.81 -11.69 -0.41
N ASN A 62 -8.11 -11.74 -0.14
CA ASN A 62 -8.79 -12.94 0.38
C ASN A 62 -8.03 -13.54 1.57
N SER A 63 -7.79 -12.69 2.59
CA SER A 63 -7.01 -13.04 3.80
C SER A 63 -5.59 -13.52 3.49
N PHE A 64 -4.92 -12.85 2.54
CA PHE A 64 -3.54 -13.14 2.14
C PHE A 64 -3.31 -14.54 1.58
N ARG A 65 -4.32 -15.10 0.89
CA ARG A 65 -4.31 -16.49 0.43
C ARG A 65 -3.32 -16.73 -0.71
N ASN A 66 -3.27 -15.84 -1.71
CA ASN A 66 -2.53 -16.05 -2.95
C ASN A 66 -1.22 -15.26 -2.92
N LYS A 67 -0.16 -15.87 -2.36
CA LYS A 67 1.18 -15.28 -2.32
C LYS A 67 1.81 -15.32 -3.73
N LEU A 68 2.28 -14.17 -4.21
CA LEU A 68 3.02 -14.02 -5.48
C LEU A 68 4.53 -14.08 -5.27
N GLY A 69 5.02 -13.54 -4.16
CA GLY A 69 6.44 -13.50 -3.86
C GLY A 69 6.73 -12.97 -2.46
N GLN A 70 8.00 -13.08 -2.04
CA GLN A 70 8.49 -12.54 -0.78
C GLN A 70 9.91 -12.03 -0.96
N GLY A 71 10.21 -10.91 -0.35
CA GLY A 71 11.55 -10.31 -0.32
C GLY A 71 11.84 -9.62 1.00
N GLY A 72 13.01 -8.99 1.12
CA GLY A 72 13.45 -8.29 2.33
C GLY A 72 12.53 -7.14 2.77
N TYR A 73 11.71 -6.61 1.87
CA TYR A 73 10.79 -5.48 2.13
C TYR A 73 9.36 -5.92 2.42
N GLY A 74 9.04 -7.21 2.38
CA GLY A 74 7.70 -7.71 2.66
C GLY A 74 7.25 -8.85 1.75
N ILE A 75 5.94 -9.11 1.77
CA ILE A 75 5.30 -10.19 1.02
C ILE A 75 4.31 -9.59 0.04
N VAL A 76 4.30 -10.10 -1.19
CA VAL A 76 3.38 -9.68 -2.24
C VAL A 76 2.28 -10.73 -2.43
N TYR A 77 1.04 -10.28 -2.46
CA TYR A 77 -0.14 -11.11 -2.65
C TYR A 77 -0.94 -10.66 -3.88
N LYS A 78 -1.55 -11.62 -4.57
CA LYS A 78 -2.57 -11.33 -5.58
C LYS A 78 -3.87 -10.95 -4.88
N GLY A 79 -4.52 -9.91 -5.38
CA GLY A 79 -5.80 -9.45 -4.87
C GLY A 79 -6.76 -9.02 -5.97
N ASN A 80 -8.01 -8.75 -5.58
CA ASN A 80 -9.05 -8.23 -6.47
C ASN A 80 -9.70 -7.02 -5.81
N LEU A 81 -9.77 -5.91 -6.53
CA LEU A 81 -10.52 -4.73 -6.10
C LEU A 81 -12.03 -4.96 -6.28
N HIS A 82 -12.86 -4.08 -5.71
CA HIS A 82 -14.33 -4.16 -5.84
C HIS A 82 -14.81 -4.10 -7.29
N ASP A 83 -14.09 -3.41 -8.16
CA ASP A 83 -14.35 -3.32 -9.60
C ASP A 83 -13.77 -4.50 -10.39
N GLN A 84 -13.39 -5.58 -9.72
CA GLN A 84 -12.83 -6.82 -10.26
C GLN A 84 -11.44 -6.68 -10.90
N ARG A 85 -10.81 -5.52 -10.84
CA ARG A 85 -9.42 -5.39 -11.28
C ARG A 85 -8.51 -6.24 -10.41
N ILE A 86 -7.65 -7.03 -11.07
CA ILE A 86 -6.60 -7.81 -10.40
C ILE A 86 -5.47 -6.86 -10.01
N VAL A 87 -4.94 -7.04 -8.79
CA VAL A 87 -3.89 -6.19 -8.22
C VAL A 87 -2.81 -7.02 -7.53
N ALA A 88 -1.62 -6.44 -7.42
CA ALA A 88 -0.54 -6.94 -6.58
C ALA A 88 -0.48 -6.11 -5.29
N VAL A 89 -0.62 -6.74 -4.15
CA VAL A 89 -0.62 -6.10 -2.83
C VAL A 89 0.66 -6.46 -2.09
N LYS A 90 1.57 -5.48 -1.96
CA LYS A 90 2.81 -5.62 -1.19
C LYS A 90 2.57 -5.21 0.26
N VAL A 91 2.55 -6.19 1.15
CA VAL A 91 2.47 -5.96 2.60
C VAL A 91 3.89 -5.80 3.12
N LEU A 92 4.19 -4.63 3.70
CA LEU A 92 5.54 -4.30 4.15
C LEU A 92 5.80 -4.89 5.54
N SER A 93 7.06 -5.30 5.78
CA SER A 93 7.52 -5.69 7.12
C SER A 93 7.62 -4.47 8.04
N GLU A 94 7.25 -4.61 9.30
CA GLU A 94 7.17 -3.53 10.30
C GLU A 94 8.52 -2.83 10.60
N LEU A 95 9.63 -3.39 10.17
CA LEU A 95 10.99 -3.04 10.62
C LEU A 95 11.61 -1.81 9.96
N LYS A 96 10.98 -1.14 9.00
CA LYS A 96 11.62 -0.01 8.29
C LYS A 96 10.72 1.20 8.14
N GLY A 97 11.20 2.34 8.65
CA GLY A 97 10.70 3.70 8.42
C GLY A 97 9.44 4.08 9.23
N GLY A 98 9.35 5.35 9.57
CA GLY A 98 8.18 5.96 10.20
C GLY A 98 6.96 6.00 9.27
N GLY A 99 5.84 6.49 9.78
CA GLY A 99 4.64 6.75 8.97
C GLY A 99 4.86 7.85 7.96
N GLU A 100 5.66 8.87 8.30
CA GLU A 100 6.02 10.00 7.44
C GLU A 100 6.83 9.55 6.23
N ASP A 101 7.88 8.73 6.43
CA ASP A 101 8.70 8.20 5.33
C ASP A 101 7.83 7.41 4.34
N PHE A 102 6.92 6.59 4.86
CA PHE A 102 6.01 5.81 4.03
C PHE A 102 5.06 6.70 3.21
N ILE A 103 4.50 7.75 3.80
CA ILE A 103 3.61 8.68 3.08
C ILE A 103 4.37 9.50 2.05
N ASN A 104 5.60 9.94 2.33
CA ASN A 104 6.46 10.63 1.37
C ASN A 104 6.78 9.73 0.16
N GLU A 105 7.05 8.43 0.39
CA GLU A 105 7.24 7.44 -0.66
C GLU A 105 5.96 7.27 -1.50
N VAL A 106 4.82 7.06 -0.85
CA VAL A 106 3.50 6.96 -1.52
C VAL A 106 3.22 8.20 -2.36
N ALA A 107 3.47 9.39 -1.84
CA ALA A 107 3.24 10.65 -2.55
C ALA A 107 4.08 10.79 -3.81
N SER A 108 5.34 10.39 -3.73
CA SER A 108 6.26 10.43 -4.88
C SER A 108 5.81 9.46 -5.96
N ILE A 109 5.50 8.20 -5.60
CA ILE A 109 5.13 7.14 -6.54
C ILE A 109 3.70 7.34 -7.08
N SER A 110 2.75 7.82 -6.27
CA SER A 110 1.35 7.97 -6.69
C SER A 110 1.15 8.98 -7.83
N ARG A 111 2.10 9.87 -8.04
CA ARG A 111 2.08 10.89 -9.11
C ARG A 111 2.77 10.41 -10.38
N THR A 112 3.37 9.23 -10.39
CA THR A 112 3.97 8.67 -11.60
C THR A 112 2.89 8.07 -12.51
N SER A 113 3.01 8.35 -13.82
CA SER A 113 2.13 7.79 -14.85
C SER A 113 2.94 7.62 -16.14
N HIS A 114 3.42 6.41 -16.39
CA HIS A 114 4.21 6.10 -17.58
C HIS A 114 4.05 4.63 -17.92
N VAL A 115 4.03 4.29 -19.21
CA VAL A 115 3.80 2.92 -19.71
C VAL A 115 4.83 1.90 -19.19
N ASN A 116 6.05 2.33 -18.90
CA ASN A 116 7.11 1.46 -18.37
C ASN A 116 7.35 1.67 -16.86
N VAL A 117 6.38 2.19 -16.12
CA VAL A 117 6.44 2.33 -14.65
C VAL A 117 5.17 1.75 -14.05
N VAL A 118 5.31 0.74 -13.21
CA VAL A 118 4.17 0.07 -12.55
C VAL A 118 3.39 1.06 -11.69
N ARG A 119 2.09 1.17 -11.95
CA ARG A 119 1.23 2.16 -11.33
C ARG A 119 0.84 1.79 -9.92
N LEU A 120 0.99 2.73 -8.99
CA LEU A 120 0.43 2.63 -7.64
C LEU A 120 -1.05 3.01 -7.69
N LEU A 121 -1.94 2.08 -7.33
CA LEU A 121 -3.40 2.26 -7.32
C LEU A 121 -3.91 2.64 -5.94
N GLY A 122 -3.22 2.19 -4.89
CA GLY A 122 -3.64 2.47 -3.54
C GLY A 122 -2.58 2.13 -2.50
N PHE A 123 -2.88 2.53 -1.27
CA PHE A 123 -2.02 2.27 -0.12
C PHE A 123 -2.83 2.03 1.15
N CYS A 124 -2.22 1.36 2.11
CA CYS A 124 -2.73 1.22 3.47
C CYS A 124 -1.68 1.73 4.45
N LEU A 125 -2.10 2.65 5.32
CA LEU A 125 -1.37 3.03 6.52
C LEU A 125 -2.37 3.01 7.67
N ASP A 126 -2.31 1.96 8.50
CA ASP A 126 -3.25 1.69 9.58
C ASP A 126 -2.47 1.20 10.81
N GLY A 127 -2.12 2.13 11.70
CA GLY A 127 -1.17 1.92 12.79
C GLY A 127 0.20 1.50 12.25
N SER A 128 0.67 0.32 12.67
CA SER A 128 1.94 -0.27 12.19
C SER A 128 1.79 -0.99 10.84
N LYS A 129 0.56 -1.20 10.36
CA LYS A 129 0.30 -1.95 9.13
C LYS A 129 0.45 -1.06 7.91
N LYS A 130 1.35 -1.45 7.02
CA LYS A 130 1.65 -0.74 5.77
C LYS A 130 1.49 -1.69 4.59
N ALA A 131 0.80 -1.25 3.55
CA ALA A 131 0.72 -1.99 2.29
C ALA A 131 0.64 -1.04 1.10
N LEU A 132 1.16 -1.48 -0.04
CA LEU A 132 1.10 -0.81 -1.32
C LEU A 132 0.34 -1.69 -2.30
N ILE A 133 -0.58 -1.09 -3.06
CA ILE A 133 -1.46 -1.78 -4.00
C ILE A 133 -1.12 -1.30 -5.39
N TYR A 134 -0.56 -2.20 -6.19
CA TYR A 134 -0.12 -1.93 -7.56
C TYR A 134 -1.00 -2.62 -8.58
N GLU A 135 -0.96 -2.16 -9.81
CA GLU A 135 -1.48 -2.92 -10.93
C GLU A 135 -0.76 -4.28 -11.04
N PHE A 136 -1.49 -5.28 -11.54
CA PHE A 136 -0.98 -6.65 -11.59
C PHE A 136 -0.26 -6.91 -12.92
N MET A 137 0.96 -7.38 -12.84
CA MET A 137 1.78 -7.79 -13.99
C MET A 137 1.73 -9.30 -14.15
N PRO A 138 0.98 -9.83 -15.13
CA PRO A 138 0.67 -11.26 -15.21
C PRO A 138 1.88 -12.15 -15.49
N ASN A 139 2.88 -11.66 -16.23
CA ASN A 139 4.09 -12.42 -16.49
C ASN A 139 5.11 -12.36 -15.34
N GLY A 140 4.87 -11.50 -14.33
CA GLY A 140 5.75 -11.37 -13.16
C GLY A 140 7.09 -10.74 -13.51
N SER A 141 8.17 -11.16 -12.83
CA SER A 141 9.49 -10.55 -12.98
C SER A 141 10.32 -11.18 -14.11
N LEU A 142 11.13 -10.34 -14.77
CA LEU A 142 12.05 -10.74 -15.85
C LEU A 142 13.03 -11.84 -15.40
N GLU A 143 13.35 -11.94 -14.10
CA GLU A 143 14.24 -13.00 -13.59
C GLU A 143 13.79 -14.40 -13.95
N LYS A 144 12.48 -14.66 -14.00
CA LYS A 144 11.89 -15.96 -14.34
C LYS A 144 12.23 -16.44 -15.74
N PHE A 145 12.56 -15.49 -16.61
CA PHE A 145 12.88 -15.75 -18.03
C PHE A 145 14.39 -15.78 -18.30
N ILE A 146 15.21 -15.27 -17.36
CA ILE A 146 16.67 -15.19 -17.53
C ILE A 146 17.40 -16.28 -16.72
N TYR A 147 16.93 -16.61 -15.52
CA TYR A 147 17.65 -17.44 -14.55
C TYR A 147 17.04 -18.83 -14.32
N GLU A 148 15.86 -19.15 -14.88
CA GLU A 148 15.37 -20.53 -14.77
C GLU A 148 16.31 -21.44 -15.61
N GLU A 149 16.93 -22.42 -14.93
CA GLU A 149 17.75 -23.45 -15.57
C GLU A 149 16.96 -24.10 -16.69
N LYS A 150 17.66 -24.34 -17.82
CA LYS A 150 17.11 -25.01 -19.00
C LYS A 150 16.47 -26.35 -18.61
N ASN A 151 15.20 -26.33 -18.27
CA ASN A 151 14.42 -27.53 -18.17
C ASN A 151 14.01 -27.91 -19.59
N PRO A 152 14.53 -28.99 -20.20
CA PRO A 152 14.29 -29.32 -21.60
C PRO A 152 12.81 -29.56 -21.93
N ILE A 153 11.94 -29.59 -20.94
CA ILE A 153 10.48 -29.78 -21.07
C ILE A 153 9.72 -28.44 -21.21
N ARG A 154 10.39 -27.27 -21.01
CA ARG A 154 9.77 -25.93 -21.05
C ARG A 154 10.57 -24.95 -21.91
N ASP A 155 10.82 -25.33 -23.16
CA ASP A 155 11.50 -24.48 -24.14
C ASP A 155 10.67 -23.26 -24.62
N ASP A 156 9.41 -23.20 -24.19
CA ASP A 156 8.43 -22.17 -24.58
C ASP A 156 8.52 -20.85 -23.78
N ARG A 157 9.42 -20.74 -22.80
CA ARG A 157 9.55 -19.55 -21.95
C ARG A 157 10.77 -18.68 -22.24
N GLN A 158 11.59 -19.03 -23.19
CA GLN A 158 12.76 -18.23 -23.49
C GLN A 158 12.37 -17.02 -24.34
N LEU A 159 12.62 -15.82 -23.80
CA LEU A 159 12.41 -14.57 -24.55
C LEU A 159 13.46 -14.47 -25.67
N ASP A 160 13.03 -14.08 -26.86
CA ASP A 160 13.94 -13.83 -27.98
C ASP A 160 14.75 -12.55 -27.75
N CYS A 161 15.82 -12.40 -28.54
CA CYS A 161 16.71 -11.23 -28.43
C CYS A 161 16.00 -9.92 -28.71
N LYS A 162 14.96 -9.92 -29.56
CA LYS A 162 14.17 -8.74 -29.87
C LYS A 162 13.35 -8.32 -28.64
N THR A 163 12.64 -9.25 -28.02
CA THR A 163 11.85 -8.99 -26.81
C THR A 163 12.73 -8.49 -25.64
N LEU A 164 13.91 -9.11 -25.44
CA LEU A 164 14.87 -8.65 -24.43
C LEU A 164 15.38 -7.24 -24.71
N TYR A 165 15.63 -6.90 -25.98
CA TYR A 165 16.01 -5.55 -26.38
C TYR A 165 14.87 -4.55 -26.11
N ASP A 166 13.64 -4.89 -26.50
CA ASP A 166 12.47 -4.03 -26.29
C ASP A 166 12.22 -3.78 -24.77
N ILE A 167 12.38 -4.80 -23.93
CA ILE A 167 12.35 -4.67 -22.46
C ILE A 167 13.44 -3.70 -21.98
N ALA A 168 14.68 -3.85 -22.45
CA ALA A 168 15.78 -2.96 -22.06
C ALA A 168 15.51 -1.50 -22.43
N VAL A 169 14.97 -1.25 -23.62
CA VAL A 169 14.54 0.08 -24.07
C VAL A 169 13.39 0.61 -23.19
N GLY A 170 12.41 -0.24 -22.85
CA GLY A 170 11.32 0.12 -21.93
C GLY A 170 11.84 0.54 -20.55
N VAL A 171 12.77 -0.22 -19.97
CA VAL A 171 13.42 0.13 -18.69
C VAL A 171 14.12 1.47 -18.79
N ALA A 172 14.89 1.73 -19.87
CA ALA A 172 15.58 3.00 -20.07
C ALA A 172 14.61 4.18 -20.15
N ARG A 173 13.48 4.04 -20.86
CA ARG A 173 12.42 5.06 -20.96
C ARG A 173 11.74 5.31 -19.60
N GLY A 174 11.44 4.25 -18.85
CA GLY A 174 10.91 4.35 -17.50
C GLY A 174 11.86 5.13 -16.58
N LEU A 175 13.16 4.84 -16.61
CA LEU A 175 14.19 5.56 -15.84
C LEU A 175 14.31 7.03 -16.28
N GLU A 176 14.30 7.30 -17.57
CA GLU A 176 14.32 8.68 -18.07
C GLU A 176 13.12 9.46 -17.56
N TYR A 177 11.92 8.86 -17.59
CA TYR A 177 10.73 9.47 -17.05
C TYR A 177 10.85 9.77 -15.54
N LEU A 178 11.31 8.81 -14.72
CA LEU A 178 11.51 9.01 -13.30
C LEU A 178 12.53 10.13 -12.99
N HIS A 179 13.55 10.26 -13.83
CA HIS A 179 14.62 11.25 -13.62
C HIS A 179 14.28 12.64 -14.16
N ARG A 180 13.48 12.74 -15.24
CA ARG A 180 13.25 14.00 -15.99
C ARG A 180 11.80 14.33 -16.22
N GLY A 181 10.91 13.33 -16.22
CA GLY A 181 9.48 13.48 -16.49
C GLY A 181 8.64 13.78 -15.25
N CYS A 182 9.19 13.61 -14.05
CA CYS A 182 8.50 13.88 -12.79
C CYS A 182 8.85 15.29 -12.26
N ASN A 183 7.90 15.92 -11.54
CA ASN A 183 8.14 17.22 -10.89
C ASN A 183 9.30 17.18 -9.89
N THR A 184 9.47 16.03 -9.23
CA THR A 184 10.61 15.73 -8.36
C THR A 184 11.34 14.55 -8.94
N ARG A 185 12.67 14.64 -9.08
CA ARG A 185 13.50 13.53 -9.59
C ARG A 185 13.39 12.33 -8.65
N ILE A 186 12.98 11.17 -9.19
CA ILE A 186 12.86 9.91 -8.48
C ILE A 186 14.03 9.02 -8.88
N LEU A 187 14.86 8.62 -7.90
CA LEU A 187 15.98 7.70 -8.13
C LEU A 187 15.59 6.31 -7.62
N HIS A 188 15.62 5.31 -8.50
CA HIS A 188 15.13 3.97 -8.16
C HIS A 188 16.09 3.15 -7.28
N PHE A 189 17.40 3.29 -7.44
CA PHE A 189 18.50 2.66 -6.69
C PHE A 189 18.55 1.12 -6.63
N ASP A 190 17.57 0.39 -7.21
CA ASP A 190 17.51 -1.07 -7.14
C ASP A 190 17.02 -1.67 -8.47
N ILE A 191 17.70 -1.32 -9.58
CA ILE A 191 17.40 -1.88 -10.92
C ILE A 191 18.02 -3.26 -11.03
N LYS A 192 17.17 -4.27 -11.14
CA LYS A 192 17.56 -5.68 -11.29
C LYS A 192 16.40 -6.48 -11.89
N PRO A 193 16.64 -7.66 -12.48
CA PRO A 193 15.60 -8.48 -13.13
C PRO A 193 14.39 -8.81 -12.22
N HIS A 194 14.61 -8.95 -10.92
CA HIS A 194 13.55 -9.16 -9.92
C HIS A 194 12.53 -8.00 -9.85
N ASN A 195 12.97 -6.77 -10.18
CA ASN A 195 12.16 -5.55 -10.08
C ASN A 195 11.66 -5.06 -11.43
N ILE A 196 11.99 -5.75 -12.53
CA ILE A 196 11.44 -5.52 -13.85
C ILE A 196 10.26 -6.47 -14.02
N LEU A 197 9.05 -5.90 -14.03
CA LEU A 197 7.81 -6.66 -14.11
C LEU A 197 7.24 -6.57 -15.53
N LEU A 198 6.71 -7.67 -16.03
CA LEU A 198 6.26 -7.82 -17.40
C LEU A 198 4.73 -7.96 -17.45
N ASP A 199 4.09 -7.14 -18.27
CA ASP A 199 2.67 -7.24 -18.58
C ASP A 199 2.35 -8.40 -19.54
N ASN A 200 1.11 -8.44 -20.08
CA ASN A 200 0.72 -9.49 -21.04
C ASN A 200 1.54 -9.48 -22.34
N ASP A 201 2.02 -8.32 -22.75
CA ASP A 201 2.73 -8.10 -24.00
C ASP A 201 4.26 -8.11 -23.81
N PHE A 202 4.74 -8.51 -22.62
CA PHE A 202 6.15 -8.50 -22.23
C PHE A 202 6.79 -7.10 -22.26
N CYS A 203 5.98 -6.08 -22.00
CA CYS A 203 6.42 -4.69 -21.90
C CYS A 203 6.69 -4.27 -20.45
#